data_92581af5559bc85cacd96226e40830a9
#
_entry.id   92581af5559bc85cacd96226e40830a9
#
_cell.length_a   1.000
_cell.length_b   1.000
_cell.length_c   1.000
_cell.angle_alpha   90.00
_cell.angle_beta   90.00
_cell.angle_gamma   90.00
#
_symmetry.space_group_name_H-M   'P 1'
#
loop_
_entity.id
_entity.type
_entity.pdbx_description
1 polymer ?
#
loop_
_entity_poly.entity_id
_entity_poly.type
_entity_poly.pdbx_seq_one_letter_code
_entity_poly.pdbx_strand_id
1 'polypeptide(L)'
;MIKKFKIIKYLAILALSLQFNCTLDNPIPVPNTSTQTPKGTFYKGSYMAYVTHQETFGNVIFKENGVPKDAFQSLADHGANIVRLRIDNPPYSSSYTAGYADVDFGSPEKVKIEMQRAKNAGLKTLLTFGYQSMALEDNQKLNDYVAPLQWQSIANDVDKLSEAIYNHTLTILEDYINSDLIPEIVSIGNETNQRFLEPNLEESNLPPYSVVRTVKLLNAGNKAVRDLNIKYNLDIKIACHIFSAASLPSWMKTHVRNGLDFDIMAISHYHAWHSMGNFTSWTDVVSWVKNTYDKDFLIMETAQLFRTGGNDAHVDILGIDNIPAGYDNPPTTNTQKEYLKDFAQELYDAGGLGLIYWGGEWVGSNTLIFPDQYGAGSSWENKAFWDFNYNLHDGVNWMNEIVEQ
;
A
#
# COMPACT_ATOMS: atom_id res chain seq x y z
N MET A 1 0.97 -11.84 -48.72
CA MET A 1 1.65 -10.74 -47.96
C MET A 1 1.44 -11.03 -46.50
N ILE A 2 2.40 -11.63 -45.85
CA ILE A 2 2.33 -12.08 -44.46
C ILE A 2 2.84 -10.90 -43.58
N LYS A 3 1.95 -10.27 -42.83
CA LYS A 3 2.36 -9.26 -41.86
C LYS A 3 2.97 -9.98 -40.65
N LYS A 4 4.27 -9.76 -40.45
CA LYS A 4 5.00 -10.21 -39.28
C LYS A 4 4.50 -9.42 -38.06
N PHE A 5 3.84 -10.11 -37.14
CA PHE A 5 3.62 -9.58 -35.78
C PHE A 5 4.97 -9.49 -35.08
N LYS A 6 5.34 -8.28 -34.70
CA LYS A 6 6.44 -8.05 -33.76
C LYS A 6 5.95 -8.42 -32.38
N ILE A 7 6.49 -9.50 -31.84
CA ILE A 7 6.37 -9.83 -30.43
C ILE A 7 7.16 -8.76 -29.66
N ILE A 8 6.46 -7.85 -29.01
CA ILE A 8 7.05 -6.91 -28.06
C ILE A 8 7.36 -7.73 -26.82
N LYS A 9 8.64 -8.00 -26.60
CA LYS A 9 9.13 -8.57 -25.34
C LYS A 9 8.92 -7.52 -24.24
N TYR A 10 8.01 -7.81 -23.33
CA TYR A 10 7.94 -7.08 -22.08
C TYR A 10 9.27 -7.26 -21.35
N LEU A 11 10.06 -6.19 -21.30
CA LEU A 11 11.17 -6.12 -20.36
C LEU A 11 10.53 -5.91 -18.99
N ALA A 12 10.62 -6.94 -18.15
CA ALA A 12 10.54 -6.74 -16.71
C ALA A 12 11.45 -5.55 -16.38
N ILE A 13 10.93 -4.57 -15.67
CA ILE A 13 11.73 -3.49 -15.11
C ILE A 13 12.68 -4.16 -14.12
N LEU A 14 13.86 -4.50 -14.61
CA LEU A 14 14.99 -4.84 -13.77
C LEU A 14 15.32 -3.51 -13.07
N ALA A 15 14.90 -3.36 -11.83
CA ALA A 15 15.46 -2.34 -10.96
C ALA A 15 16.97 -2.58 -10.98
N LEU A 16 17.69 -1.75 -11.74
CA LEU A 16 19.13 -1.72 -11.71
C LEU A 16 19.47 -1.21 -10.31
N SER A 17 19.69 -2.13 -9.37
CA SER A 17 20.31 -1.84 -8.10
C SER A 17 21.72 -1.36 -8.41
N LEU A 18 21.88 -0.04 -8.53
CA LEU A 18 23.18 0.56 -8.38
C LEU A 18 23.65 0.20 -6.97
N GLN A 19 24.45 -0.84 -6.89
CA GLN A 19 25.17 -1.18 -5.68
C GLN A 19 26.16 -0.05 -5.41
N PHE A 20 25.73 0.95 -4.67
CA PHE A 20 26.67 1.77 -3.95
C PHE A 20 27.26 0.86 -2.86
N ASN A 21 28.45 0.31 -3.13
CA ASN A 21 29.30 -0.26 -2.10
C ASN A 21 29.75 0.89 -1.17
N CYS A 22 28.86 1.34 -0.30
CA CYS A 22 29.27 1.97 0.94
C CYS A 22 29.57 0.83 1.91
N THR A 23 30.82 0.53 2.11
CA THR A 23 31.30 -0.27 3.24
C THR A 23 30.83 0.42 4.51
N LEU A 24 29.74 -0.09 5.10
CA LEU A 24 29.34 0.28 6.46
C LEU A 24 30.28 -0.50 7.40
N ASP A 25 31.32 0.17 7.87
CA ASP A 25 32.31 -0.36 8.82
C ASP A 25 31.78 -0.53 10.26
N ASN A 26 30.45 -0.56 10.45
CA ASN A 26 29.85 -0.92 11.73
C ASN A 26 28.81 -2.02 11.52
N PRO A 27 28.98 -3.20 12.12
CA PRO A 27 27.90 -4.18 12.17
C PRO A 27 26.67 -3.56 12.83
N ILE A 28 25.50 -3.84 12.29
CA ILE A 28 24.23 -3.49 12.94
C ILE A 28 24.28 -4.13 14.34
N PRO A 29 24.12 -3.38 15.43
CA PRO A 29 24.10 -3.96 16.77
C PRO A 29 22.96 -5.00 16.81
N VAL A 30 23.29 -6.26 17.06
CA VAL A 30 22.26 -7.29 17.31
C VAL A 30 21.67 -6.98 18.68
N PRO A 31 20.39 -6.61 18.78
CA PRO A 31 19.77 -6.32 20.06
C PRO A 31 19.70 -7.58 20.89
N ASN A 32 19.91 -7.42 22.18
CA ASN A 32 19.65 -8.46 23.17
C ASN A 32 18.20 -8.93 23.03
N THR A 33 17.97 -10.22 22.80
CA THR A 33 16.67 -10.86 22.57
C THR A 33 15.79 -10.77 23.82
N SER A 34 15.22 -9.60 24.11
CA SER A 34 14.03 -9.53 24.95
C SER A 34 12.83 -9.56 24.00
N THR A 35 12.07 -10.63 24.02
CA THR A 35 10.75 -10.70 23.38
C THR A 35 9.91 -9.56 23.90
N GLN A 36 9.74 -8.51 23.09
CA GLN A 36 8.84 -7.42 23.45
C GLN A 36 7.43 -7.84 23.05
N THR A 37 6.60 -8.08 24.03
CA THR A 37 5.15 -8.25 23.82
C THR A 37 4.58 -6.96 23.28
N PRO A 38 3.76 -6.96 22.21
CA PRO A 38 3.13 -5.77 21.70
C PRO A 38 2.29 -5.09 22.79
N LYS A 39 2.51 -3.81 23.01
CA LYS A 39 1.63 -3.01 23.86
C LYS A 39 0.58 -2.36 22.97
N GLY A 40 -0.54 -3.03 22.79
CA GLY A 40 -1.65 -2.50 22.00
C GLY A 40 -2.28 -3.51 21.05
N THR A 41 -3.12 -3.01 20.17
CA THR A 41 -3.82 -3.82 19.15
C THR A 41 -2.86 -4.22 18.04
N PHE A 42 -2.79 -5.52 17.71
CA PHE A 42 -2.13 -5.98 16.48
C PHE A 42 -3.10 -5.82 15.30
N TYR A 43 -2.71 -5.03 14.29
CA TYR A 43 -3.56 -4.75 13.14
C TYR A 43 -3.49 -5.89 12.11
N LYS A 44 -4.66 -6.41 11.75
CA LYS A 44 -4.86 -7.48 10.76
C LYS A 44 -5.90 -7.01 9.75
N GLY A 45 -5.54 -6.96 8.48
CA GLY A 45 -6.49 -6.44 7.50
C GLY A 45 -6.00 -6.48 6.07
N SER A 46 -6.74 -5.81 5.20
CA SER A 46 -6.45 -5.73 3.77
C SER A 46 -6.66 -4.33 3.23
N TYR A 47 -6.01 -4.04 2.12
CA TYR A 47 -6.36 -2.94 1.23
C TYR A 47 -7.73 -3.21 0.62
N MET A 48 -8.62 -2.21 0.60
CA MET A 48 -10.02 -2.37 0.21
C MET A 48 -10.57 -1.17 -0.60
N ALA A 49 -9.70 -0.38 -1.20
CA ALA A 49 -10.10 0.87 -1.85
C ALA A 49 -10.79 0.69 -3.21
N TYR A 50 -10.80 -0.52 -3.78
CA TYR A 50 -11.46 -0.79 -5.07
C TYR A 50 -12.79 -1.50 -4.98
N VAL A 51 -13.28 -1.79 -3.79
CA VAL A 51 -14.54 -2.55 -3.60
C VAL A 51 -15.72 -1.85 -4.28
N THR A 52 -15.94 -0.57 -3.95
CA THR A 52 -17.06 0.20 -4.52
C THR A 52 -16.94 0.36 -6.03
N HIS A 53 -15.71 0.53 -6.54
CA HIS A 53 -15.43 0.59 -7.97
C HIS A 53 -15.79 -0.72 -8.67
N GLN A 54 -15.37 -1.86 -8.13
CA GLN A 54 -15.66 -3.18 -8.69
C GLN A 54 -17.17 -3.51 -8.67
N GLU A 55 -17.85 -3.19 -7.59
CA GLU A 55 -19.30 -3.38 -7.47
C GLU A 55 -20.07 -2.53 -8.48
N THR A 56 -19.68 -1.26 -8.66
CA THR A 56 -20.38 -0.30 -9.49
C THR A 56 -20.13 -0.52 -10.98
N PHE A 57 -18.89 -0.78 -11.39
CA PHE A 57 -18.49 -0.82 -12.79
C PHE A 57 -18.09 -2.21 -13.28
N GLY A 58 -17.66 -3.09 -12.38
CA GLY A 58 -17.29 -4.46 -12.69
C GLY A 58 -18.44 -5.47 -12.59
N ASN A 59 -19.60 -5.04 -12.11
CA ASN A 59 -20.73 -5.93 -11.75
C ASN A 59 -20.29 -7.05 -10.78
N VAL A 60 -19.28 -6.79 -9.96
CA VAL A 60 -18.81 -7.73 -8.95
C VAL A 60 -19.83 -7.79 -7.82
N ILE A 61 -20.21 -8.99 -7.44
CA ILE A 61 -21.05 -9.26 -6.26
C ILE A 61 -20.22 -10.14 -5.34
N PHE A 62 -19.61 -9.55 -4.33
CA PHE A 62 -18.88 -10.29 -3.31
C PHE A 62 -19.82 -11.21 -2.54
N LYS A 63 -19.39 -12.45 -2.30
CA LYS A 63 -20.19 -13.51 -1.70
C LYS A 63 -19.42 -14.23 -0.60
N GLU A 64 -20.16 -14.81 0.31
CA GLU A 64 -19.66 -15.81 1.24
C GLU A 64 -20.62 -17.01 1.22
N ASN A 65 -20.09 -18.22 1.02
CA ASN A 65 -20.89 -19.45 0.87
C ASN A 65 -22.00 -19.33 -0.22
N GLY A 66 -21.69 -18.63 -1.32
CA GLY A 66 -22.60 -18.40 -2.44
C GLY A 66 -23.67 -17.30 -2.20
N VAL A 67 -23.69 -16.67 -1.02
CA VAL A 67 -24.65 -15.62 -0.67
C VAL A 67 -23.97 -14.24 -0.76
N PRO A 68 -24.60 -13.25 -1.42
CA PRO A 68 -24.10 -11.89 -1.44
C PRO A 68 -23.86 -11.34 -0.03
N LYS A 69 -22.70 -10.75 0.20
CA LYS A 69 -22.31 -10.17 1.48
C LYS A 69 -21.37 -8.98 1.26
N ASP A 70 -21.52 -7.95 2.09
CA ASP A 70 -20.60 -6.80 2.06
C ASP A 70 -19.16 -7.24 2.29
N ALA A 71 -18.23 -6.80 1.43
CA ALA A 71 -16.84 -7.23 1.49
C ALA A 71 -16.14 -6.79 2.78
N PHE A 72 -16.47 -5.60 3.32
CA PHE A 72 -15.92 -5.12 4.59
C PHE A 72 -16.43 -5.97 5.76
N GLN A 73 -17.72 -6.30 5.75
CA GLN A 73 -18.29 -7.20 6.77
C GLN A 73 -17.69 -8.60 6.69
N SER A 74 -17.43 -9.10 5.48
CA SER A 74 -16.78 -10.41 5.30
C SER A 74 -15.40 -10.43 5.93
N LEU A 75 -14.58 -9.39 5.73
CA LEU A 75 -13.26 -9.31 6.37
C LEU A 75 -13.36 -9.22 7.90
N ALA A 76 -14.30 -8.40 8.42
CA ALA A 76 -14.51 -8.26 9.87
C ALA A 76 -14.88 -9.59 10.52
N ASP A 77 -15.79 -10.36 9.91
CA ASP A 77 -16.22 -11.67 10.40
C ASP A 77 -15.09 -12.72 10.39
N HIS A 78 -14.05 -12.48 9.59
CA HIS A 78 -12.85 -13.32 9.51
C HIS A 78 -11.62 -12.75 10.24
N GLY A 79 -11.85 -11.84 11.20
CA GLY A 79 -10.81 -11.37 12.14
C GLY A 79 -10.02 -10.15 11.72
N ALA A 80 -10.37 -9.52 10.61
CA ALA A 80 -9.84 -8.18 10.31
C ALA A 80 -10.29 -7.18 11.40
N ASN A 81 -9.42 -6.26 11.75
CA ASN A 81 -9.73 -5.15 12.66
C ASN A 81 -9.41 -3.78 12.05
N ILE A 82 -8.79 -3.77 10.87
CA ILE A 82 -8.46 -2.56 10.13
C ILE A 82 -8.55 -2.84 8.63
N VAL A 83 -8.87 -1.80 7.84
CA VAL A 83 -8.69 -1.82 6.38
C VAL A 83 -7.87 -0.62 5.95
N ARG A 84 -7.10 -0.80 4.89
CA ARG A 84 -6.38 0.30 4.24
C ARG A 84 -7.19 0.83 3.08
N LEU A 85 -7.40 2.14 3.08
CA LEU A 85 -8.04 2.90 2.01
C LEU A 85 -7.05 3.93 1.46
N ARG A 86 -7.28 4.39 0.24
CA ARG A 86 -6.38 5.34 -0.41
C ARG A 86 -7.16 6.46 -1.09
N ILE A 87 -6.73 7.68 -0.83
CA ILE A 87 -7.17 8.87 -1.54
C ILE A 87 -6.15 9.15 -2.63
N ASP A 88 -6.62 9.18 -3.86
CA ASP A 88 -5.85 9.59 -5.01
C ASP A 88 -6.42 10.89 -5.58
N ASN A 89 -5.58 11.64 -6.23
CA ASN A 89 -6.05 12.79 -6.96
C ASN A 89 -6.71 12.32 -8.26
N PRO A 90 -7.85 12.94 -8.69
CA PRO A 90 -8.54 12.49 -9.87
C PRO A 90 -7.66 12.49 -11.11
N PRO A 91 -7.91 11.60 -12.09
CA PRO A 91 -7.20 11.58 -13.35
C PRO A 91 -7.48 12.85 -14.16
N TYR A 92 -6.56 13.28 -14.96
CA TYR A 92 -6.32 14.68 -15.24
C TYR A 92 -6.42 15.07 -16.68
N SER A 93 -6.74 14.16 -17.57
CA SER A 93 -7.03 14.50 -18.94
C SER A 93 -8.30 13.82 -19.43
N SER A 94 -9.08 14.53 -20.26
CA SER A 94 -10.26 13.97 -20.94
C SER A 94 -9.91 12.82 -21.90
N SER A 95 -8.66 12.68 -22.32
CA SER A 95 -8.17 11.55 -23.12
C SER A 95 -7.99 10.29 -22.27
N TYR A 96 -7.78 10.44 -20.97
CA TYR A 96 -7.64 9.35 -20.03
C TYR A 96 -8.97 8.64 -19.71
N THR A 97 -10.07 9.37 -19.82
CA THR A 97 -11.42 8.86 -19.53
C THR A 97 -12.00 7.96 -20.63
N ALA A 98 -11.34 7.87 -21.78
CA ALA A 98 -11.80 7.09 -22.94
C ALA A 98 -11.62 5.57 -22.75
N GLY A 99 -12.19 5.01 -21.70
CA GLY A 99 -12.15 3.57 -21.42
C GLY A 99 -12.39 3.25 -19.94
N TYR A 100 -12.38 4.25 -19.08
CA TYR A 100 -12.69 4.10 -17.65
C TYR A 100 -14.14 4.48 -17.39
N ALA A 101 -14.87 3.60 -16.75
CA ALA A 101 -16.23 3.86 -16.35
C ALA A 101 -16.30 4.78 -15.13
N ASP A 102 -15.27 4.80 -14.28
CA ASP A 102 -15.18 5.63 -13.08
C ASP A 102 -13.88 6.43 -13.08
N VAL A 103 -14.01 7.74 -13.29
CA VAL A 103 -12.89 8.68 -13.24
C VAL A 103 -12.65 9.23 -11.84
N ASP A 104 -13.53 8.91 -10.89
CA ASP A 104 -13.53 9.43 -9.52
C ASP A 104 -13.06 8.39 -8.50
N PHE A 105 -12.61 7.22 -8.94
CA PHE A 105 -12.12 6.21 -8.02
C PHE A 105 -10.99 6.84 -7.15
N GLY A 106 -10.95 6.50 -5.86
CA GLY A 106 -10.01 7.14 -4.91
C GLY A 106 -10.31 8.62 -4.63
N SER A 107 -11.39 9.21 -5.16
CA SER A 107 -11.81 10.54 -4.76
C SER A 107 -12.20 10.58 -3.28
N PRO A 108 -12.08 11.73 -2.61
CA PRO A 108 -12.48 11.85 -1.20
C PRO A 108 -13.92 11.40 -0.95
N GLU A 109 -14.84 11.67 -1.87
CA GLU A 109 -16.25 11.28 -1.75
C GLU A 109 -16.43 9.75 -1.79
N LYS A 110 -15.73 9.06 -2.68
CA LYS A 110 -15.78 7.60 -2.79
C LYS A 110 -15.13 6.93 -1.57
N VAL A 111 -13.96 7.41 -1.17
CA VAL A 111 -13.27 6.91 0.01
C VAL A 111 -14.08 7.14 1.29
N LYS A 112 -14.83 8.25 1.37
CA LYS A 112 -15.76 8.50 2.48
C LYS A 112 -16.84 7.43 2.59
N ILE A 113 -17.37 6.94 1.46
CA ILE A 113 -18.34 5.83 1.43
C ILE A 113 -17.69 4.56 1.95
N GLU A 114 -16.47 4.26 1.53
CA GLU A 114 -15.74 3.06 1.99
C GLU A 114 -15.38 3.14 3.47
N MET A 115 -14.97 4.30 3.97
CA MET A 115 -14.78 4.52 5.41
C MET A 115 -16.07 4.28 6.21
N GLN A 116 -17.22 4.72 5.68
CA GLN A 116 -18.51 4.46 6.33
C GLN A 116 -18.85 2.96 6.36
N ARG A 117 -18.55 2.22 5.27
CA ARG A 117 -18.73 0.76 5.22
C ARG A 117 -17.80 0.06 6.22
N ALA A 118 -16.53 0.46 6.27
CA ALA A 118 -15.59 -0.06 7.26
C ALA A 118 -16.08 0.17 8.69
N LYS A 119 -16.52 1.38 9.01
CA LYS A 119 -17.09 1.73 10.31
C LYS A 119 -18.31 0.90 10.65
N ASN A 120 -19.24 0.69 9.70
CA ASN A 120 -20.43 -0.13 9.90
C ASN A 120 -20.07 -1.60 10.21
N ALA A 121 -18.98 -2.10 9.65
CA ALA A 121 -18.44 -3.43 9.92
C ALA A 121 -17.56 -3.49 11.20
N GLY A 122 -17.41 -2.38 11.94
CA GLY A 122 -16.56 -2.30 13.13
C GLY A 122 -15.07 -2.28 12.87
N LEU A 123 -14.66 -2.01 11.62
CA LEU A 123 -13.26 -1.93 11.22
C LEU A 123 -12.69 -0.51 11.42
N LYS A 124 -11.44 -0.42 11.90
CA LYS A 124 -10.64 0.79 11.84
C LYS A 124 -10.18 1.06 10.41
N THR A 125 -9.70 2.26 10.13
CA THR A 125 -9.15 2.61 8.83
C THR A 125 -7.71 3.12 8.94
N LEU A 126 -6.85 2.64 8.04
CA LEU A 126 -5.58 3.24 7.67
C LEU A 126 -5.81 3.98 6.36
N LEU A 127 -5.69 5.29 6.39
CA LEU A 127 -5.95 6.15 5.25
C LEU A 127 -4.65 6.63 4.62
N THR A 128 -4.39 6.23 3.38
CA THR A 128 -3.23 6.69 2.61
C THR A 128 -3.62 7.87 1.73
N PHE A 129 -2.89 8.98 1.84
CA PHE A 129 -2.94 10.06 0.87
C PHE A 129 -1.88 9.80 -0.20
N GLY A 130 -2.29 9.31 -1.37
CA GLY A 130 -1.39 9.05 -2.49
C GLY A 130 -0.82 10.33 -3.07
N TYR A 131 -1.62 11.37 -3.20
CA TYR A 131 -1.39 12.66 -3.86
C TYR A 131 -1.03 12.57 -5.34
N GLN A 132 -0.49 11.47 -5.76
CA GLN A 132 -0.07 11.23 -7.14
C GLN A 132 -1.29 11.17 -8.05
N SER A 133 -1.08 11.51 -9.31
CA SER A 133 -2.00 11.11 -10.34
C SER A 133 -1.69 9.68 -10.75
N MET A 134 -2.67 8.80 -10.65
CA MET A 134 -2.60 7.47 -11.28
C MET A 134 -2.84 7.59 -12.80
N ALA A 135 -2.44 8.70 -13.42
CA ALA A 135 -2.66 8.95 -14.84
C ALA A 135 -1.77 8.03 -15.68
N LEU A 136 -2.42 7.13 -16.38
CA LEU A 136 -1.88 6.44 -17.54
C LEU A 136 -2.12 7.33 -18.77
N GLU A 137 -1.20 8.19 -19.14
CA GLU A 137 -1.24 8.78 -20.48
C GLU A 137 -0.69 7.76 -21.48
N ASP A 138 -1.24 7.75 -22.71
CA ASP A 138 -0.80 6.88 -23.80
C ASP A 138 0.73 6.81 -23.88
N ASN A 139 1.28 5.60 -23.62
CA ASN A 139 2.70 5.27 -23.62
C ASN A 139 3.59 5.89 -22.52
N GLN A 140 3.05 6.52 -21.49
CA GLN A 140 3.86 6.96 -20.36
C GLN A 140 3.94 5.88 -19.28
N LYS A 141 5.14 5.69 -18.75
CA LYS A 141 5.37 4.86 -17.56
C LYS A 141 4.60 5.47 -16.40
N LEU A 142 3.94 4.61 -15.62
CA LEU A 142 3.49 4.96 -14.26
C LEU A 142 4.67 5.57 -13.50
N ASN A 143 4.65 6.87 -13.35
CA ASN A 143 5.61 7.57 -12.52
C ASN A 143 4.95 7.89 -11.20
N ASP A 144 5.01 6.93 -10.27
CA ASP A 144 4.45 7.04 -8.92
C ASP A 144 4.92 8.28 -8.12
N TYR A 145 5.85 9.03 -8.66
CA TYR A 145 6.43 10.20 -8.01
C TYR A 145 6.08 11.54 -8.66
N VAL A 146 5.27 11.57 -9.72
CA VAL A 146 4.91 12.82 -10.41
C VAL A 146 3.78 13.53 -9.67
N ALA A 147 3.92 14.84 -9.51
CA ALA A 147 2.86 15.66 -8.93
C ALA A 147 1.61 15.65 -9.83
N PRO A 148 0.40 15.69 -9.26
CA PRO A 148 -0.84 15.70 -10.01
C PRO A 148 -0.94 16.96 -10.90
N LEU A 149 -1.76 16.90 -11.96
CA LEU A 149 -1.86 17.97 -12.96
C LEU A 149 -2.15 19.32 -12.34
N GLN A 150 -3.05 19.38 -11.36
CA GLN A 150 -3.38 20.64 -10.67
C GLN A 150 -2.20 21.25 -9.90
N TRP A 151 -1.18 20.46 -9.58
CA TRP A 151 0.02 20.92 -8.88
C TRP A 151 1.27 21.03 -9.77
N GLN A 152 1.18 20.68 -11.05
CA GLN A 152 2.32 20.75 -11.98
C GLN A 152 2.93 22.15 -12.08
N SER A 153 2.09 23.20 -12.09
CA SER A 153 2.59 24.58 -12.15
C SER A 153 3.40 25.02 -10.92
N ILE A 154 3.25 24.32 -9.80
CA ILE A 154 3.94 24.59 -8.53
C ILE A 154 4.92 23.47 -8.12
N ALA A 155 5.04 22.39 -8.89
CA ALA A 155 5.85 21.24 -8.54
C ALA A 155 7.35 21.56 -8.30
N ASN A 156 7.86 22.61 -8.93
CA ASN A 156 9.23 23.10 -8.70
C ASN A 156 9.36 24.06 -7.50
N ASP A 157 8.24 24.55 -6.97
CA ASP A 157 8.22 25.47 -5.81
C ASP A 157 7.82 24.69 -4.56
N VAL A 158 8.83 24.26 -3.80
CA VAL A 158 8.66 23.40 -2.63
C VAL A 158 7.76 24.04 -1.57
N ASP A 159 7.78 25.35 -1.42
CA ASP A 159 6.97 26.05 -0.43
C ASP A 159 5.48 26.03 -0.82
N LYS A 160 5.16 26.37 -2.07
CA LYS A 160 3.80 26.30 -2.57
C LYS A 160 3.25 24.87 -2.62
N LEU A 161 4.09 23.93 -3.03
CA LEU A 161 3.68 22.52 -3.05
C LEU A 161 3.42 21.99 -1.63
N SER A 162 4.24 22.36 -0.65
CA SER A 162 4.02 22.03 0.77
C SER A 162 2.70 22.62 1.28
N GLU A 163 2.39 23.87 0.95
CA GLU A 163 1.12 24.50 1.30
C GLU A 163 -0.08 23.77 0.66
N ALA A 164 0.04 23.38 -0.61
CA ALA A 164 -1.00 22.61 -1.30
C ALA A 164 -1.26 21.26 -0.64
N ILE A 165 -0.20 20.51 -0.31
CA ILE A 165 -0.28 19.22 0.42
C ILE A 165 -0.95 19.41 1.78
N TYR A 166 -0.50 20.39 2.55
CA TYR A 166 -1.06 20.69 3.87
C TYR A 166 -2.56 20.98 3.78
N ASN A 167 -2.97 21.92 2.91
CA ASN A 167 -4.36 22.33 2.76
C ASN A 167 -5.26 21.19 2.25
N HIS A 168 -4.79 20.39 1.29
CA HIS A 168 -5.50 19.23 0.76
C HIS A 168 -5.76 18.21 1.86
N THR A 169 -4.71 17.83 2.60
CA THR A 169 -4.80 16.86 3.69
C THR A 169 -5.72 17.37 4.81
N LEU A 170 -5.53 18.61 5.22
CA LEU A 170 -6.32 19.23 6.28
C LEU A 170 -7.81 19.23 5.93
N THR A 171 -8.16 19.70 4.72
CA THR A 171 -9.56 19.84 4.29
C THR A 171 -10.28 18.51 4.24
N ILE A 172 -9.66 17.48 3.68
CA ILE A 172 -10.28 16.15 3.54
C ILE A 172 -10.42 15.48 4.91
N LEU A 173 -9.36 15.46 5.70
CA LEU A 173 -9.42 14.83 7.03
C LEU A 173 -10.39 15.55 7.96
N GLU A 174 -10.47 16.86 7.90
CA GLU A 174 -11.43 17.62 8.70
C GLU A 174 -12.89 17.31 8.32
N ASP A 175 -13.19 17.17 7.04
CA ASP A 175 -14.50 16.71 6.57
C ASP A 175 -14.84 15.30 7.08
N TYR A 176 -13.87 14.39 7.06
CA TYR A 176 -14.07 13.03 7.58
C TYR A 176 -14.29 13.03 9.09
N ILE A 177 -13.46 13.76 9.86
CA ILE A 177 -13.61 13.90 11.30
C ILE A 177 -14.99 14.48 11.65
N ASN A 178 -15.43 15.54 10.99
CA ASN A 178 -16.74 16.14 11.17
C ASN A 178 -17.90 15.22 10.81
N SER A 179 -17.63 14.18 10.01
CA SER A 179 -18.59 13.11 9.65
C SER A 179 -18.47 11.88 10.57
N ASP A 180 -17.71 11.97 11.66
CA ASP A 180 -17.43 10.86 12.59
C ASP A 180 -16.75 9.65 11.91
N LEU A 181 -15.92 9.95 10.90
CA LEU A 181 -15.07 9.00 10.18
C LEU A 181 -13.60 9.29 10.48
N ILE A 182 -13.16 8.89 11.67
CA ILE A 182 -11.81 9.19 12.16
C ILE A 182 -10.89 8.02 11.82
N PRO A 183 -9.86 8.21 10.98
CA PRO A 183 -8.89 7.15 10.72
C PRO A 183 -8.03 6.87 11.97
N GLU A 184 -7.67 5.62 12.16
CA GLU A 184 -6.71 5.21 13.20
C GLU A 184 -5.28 5.62 12.83
N ILE A 185 -4.93 5.43 11.55
CA ILE A 185 -3.61 5.72 11.00
C ILE A 185 -3.78 6.50 9.70
N VAL A 186 -2.95 7.52 9.51
CA VAL A 186 -2.82 8.23 8.23
C VAL A 186 -1.41 8.03 7.69
N SER A 187 -1.29 7.70 6.41
CA SER A 187 -0.02 7.63 5.68
C SER A 187 0.05 8.72 4.63
N ILE A 188 1.13 9.48 4.64
CA ILE A 188 1.41 10.54 3.67
C ILE A 188 2.34 10.01 2.60
N GLY A 189 1.82 9.92 1.36
CA GLY A 189 2.50 9.27 0.24
C GLY A 189 2.39 7.75 0.27
N ASN A 190 2.77 7.13 -0.85
CA ASN A 190 2.86 5.69 -1.03
C ASN A 190 4.26 5.34 -1.52
N GLU A 191 4.95 4.40 -0.87
CA GLU A 191 6.28 3.91 -1.25
C GLU A 191 7.30 5.01 -1.60
N THR A 192 7.45 5.98 -0.69
CA THR A 192 8.26 7.19 -0.90
C THR A 192 9.77 6.96 -0.75
N ASN A 193 10.28 5.86 -1.34
CA ASN A 193 11.70 5.48 -1.24
C ASN A 193 12.66 6.47 -1.87
N GLN A 194 12.26 7.07 -2.98
CA GLN A 194 13.13 7.89 -3.82
C GLN A 194 12.57 9.31 -3.98
N ARG A 195 11.67 9.49 -4.94
CA ARG A 195 11.12 10.79 -5.33
C ARG A 195 9.69 10.93 -4.83
N PHE A 196 9.26 12.17 -4.63
CA PHE A 196 7.91 12.46 -4.19
C PHE A 196 7.41 13.77 -4.81
N LEU A 197 6.33 13.68 -5.58
CA LEU A 197 5.64 14.80 -6.23
C LEU A 197 6.56 15.69 -7.07
N GLU A 198 7.34 15.05 -7.95
CA GLU A 198 8.22 15.74 -8.88
C GLU A 198 7.43 16.39 -10.03
N PRO A 199 8.00 17.40 -10.70
CA PRO A 199 7.42 17.90 -11.93
C PRO A 199 7.39 16.82 -13.02
N ASN A 200 6.39 16.88 -13.92
CA ASN A 200 6.29 15.97 -15.07
C ASN A 200 7.33 16.35 -16.13
N LEU A 201 8.53 15.83 -15.97
CA LEU A 201 9.66 16.01 -16.87
C LEU A 201 10.23 14.65 -17.24
N GLU A 202 10.91 14.58 -18.40
CA GLU A 202 11.75 13.45 -18.73
C GLU A 202 12.77 13.20 -17.60
N GLU A 203 13.04 11.94 -17.26
CA GLU A 203 13.88 11.57 -16.12
C GLU A 203 15.26 12.23 -16.18
N SER A 204 15.82 12.40 -17.39
CA SER A 204 17.10 13.11 -17.62
C SER A 204 17.06 14.60 -17.28
N ASN A 205 15.88 15.19 -17.23
CA ASN A 205 15.64 16.61 -16.97
C ASN A 205 15.15 16.89 -15.54
N LEU A 206 14.91 15.82 -14.75
CA LEU A 206 14.54 15.98 -13.36
C LEU A 206 15.72 16.55 -12.55
N PRO A 207 15.43 17.41 -11.56
CA PRO A 207 16.47 17.87 -10.65
C PRO A 207 17.09 16.68 -9.88
N PRO A 208 18.31 16.78 -9.36
CA PRO A 208 18.87 15.77 -8.48
C PRO A 208 17.93 15.48 -7.30
N TYR A 209 17.85 14.20 -6.90
CA TYR A 209 17.05 13.81 -5.74
C TYR A 209 17.47 14.61 -4.49
N SER A 210 16.48 15.13 -3.79
CA SER A 210 16.69 15.93 -2.57
C SER A 210 15.89 15.39 -1.39
N VAL A 211 16.58 14.79 -0.42
CA VAL A 211 15.98 14.36 0.86
C VAL A 211 15.31 15.52 1.58
N VAL A 212 15.91 16.71 1.58
CA VAL A 212 15.38 17.91 2.23
C VAL A 212 14.02 18.28 1.64
N ARG A 213 13.92 18.25 0.30
CA ARG A 213 12.63 18.49 -0.39
C ARG A 213 11.60 17.43 -0.01
N THR A 214 11.95 16.15 -0.10
CA THR A 214 11.05 15.04 0.22
C THR A 214 10.54 15.14 1.66
N VAL A 215 11.43 15.34 2.63
CA VAL A 215 11.06 15.50 4.04
C VAL A 215 10.14 16.69 4.25
N LYS A 216 10.40 17.83 3.60
CA LYS A 216 9.55 19.02 3.71
C LYS A 216 8.13 18.77 3.19
N LEU A 217 8.00 18.08 2.06
CA LEU A 217 6.71 17.75 1.48
C LEU A 217 5.94 16.72 2.34
N LEU A 218 6.59 15.66 2.80
CA LEU A 218 5.98 14.68 3.70
C LEU A 218 5.53 15.35 5.02
N ASN A 219 6.36 16.17 5.60
CA ASN A 219 6.04 16.89 6.84
C ASN A 219 4.88 17.90 6.67
N ALA A 220 4.60 18.36 5.46
CA ALA A 220 3.45 19.23 5.23
C ALA A 220 2.13 18.47 5.44
N GLY A 221 2.00 17.26 4.92
CA GLY A 221 0.85 16.39 5.20
C GLY A 221 0.79 15.94 6.65
N ASN A 222 1.94 15.51 7.22
CA ASN A 222 2.03 15.10 8.62
C ASN A 222 1.59 16.23 9.57
N LYS A 223 1.99 17.46 9.26
CA LYS A 223 1.57 18.63 10.05
C LYS A 223 0.06 18.84 10.05
N ALA A 224 -0.62 18.62 8.92
CA ALA A 224 -2.08 18.71 8.86
C ALA A 224 -2.74 17.70 9.83
N VAL A 225 -2.23 16.46 9.89
CA VAL A 225 -2.70 15.45 10.85
C VAL A 225 -2.44 15.91 12.30
N ARG A 226 -1.23 16.39 12.60
CA ARG A 226 -0.89 16.89 13.96
C ARG A 226 -1.80 18.05 14.38
N ASP A 227 -2.05 19.00 13.49
CA ASP A 227 -2.90 20.16 13.80
C ASP A 227 -4.36 19.72 14.06
N LEU A 228 -4.89 18.74 13.31
CA LEU A 228 -6.21 18.16 13.56
C LEU A 228 -6.28 17.36 14.86
N ASN A 229 -5.24 16.61 15.18
CA ASN A 229 -5.13 15.93 16.48
C ASN A 229 -5.24 16.92 17.63
N ILE A 230 -4.54 18.06 17.55
CA ILE A 230 -4.62 19.13 18.57
C ILE A 230 -6.02 19.75 18.59
N LYS A 231 -6.56 20.10 17.41
CA LYS A 231 -7.84 20.81 17.29
C LYS A 231 -9.01 20.00 17.85
N TYR A 232 -9.03 18.70 17.59
CA TYR A 232 -10.14 17.81 17.94
C TYR A 232 -9.84 16.88 19.12
N ASN A 233 -8.66 17.03 19.75
CA ASN A 233 -8.17 16.15 20.82
C ASN A 233 -8.20 14.67 20.42
N LEU A 234 -7.58 14.36 19.27
CA LEU A 234 -7.46 13.02 18.68
C LEU A 234 -6.02 12.50 18.81
N ASP A 235 -5.82 11.21 18.51
CA ASP A 235 -4.53 10.54 18.49
C ASP A 235 -4.33 9.73 17.20
N ILE A 236 -4.64 10.35 16.05
CA ILE A 236 -4.41 9.74 14.73
C ILE A 236 -2.90 9.56 14.57
N LYS A 237 -2.46 8.31 14.36
CA LYS A 237 -1.04 7.98 14.14
C LYS A 237 -0.63 8.28 12.71
N ILE A 238 0.62 8.68 12.54
CA ILE A 238 1.21 8.97 11.22
C ILE A 238 2.14 7.85 10.83
N ALA A 239 1.86 7.18 9.71
CA ALA A 239 2.74 6.20 9.11
C ALA A 239 3.56 6.82 7.96
N CYS A 240 4.83 6.45 7.87
CA CYS A 240 5.67 6.71 6.72
C CYS A 240 5.88 5.40 5.96
N HIS A 241 5.64 5.41 4.65
CA HIS A 241 5.58 4.20 3.83
C HIS A 241 6.68 4.15 2.77
N ILE A 242 7.49 3.08 2.83
CA ILE A 242 8.51 2.74 1.82
C ILE A 242 8.39 1.25 1.45
N PHE A 243 9.14 0.80 0.46
CA PHE A 243 9.23 -0.64 0.15
C PHE A 243 10.58 -1.22 0.56
N SER A 244 10.59 -2.53 0.84
CA SER A 244 11.75 -3.37 1.16
C SER A 244 12.45 -3.05 2.50
N ALA A 245 12.60 -4.07 3.33
CA ALA A 245 13.35 -3.97 4.59
C ALA A 245 14.82 -3.56 4.36
N ALA A 246 15.41 -3.99 3.23
CA ALA A 246 16.77 -3.61 2.85
C ALA A 246 16.98 -2.09 2.70
N SER A 247 15.92 -1.34 2.40
CA SER A 247 15.97 0.11 2.23
C SER A 247 15.99 0.87 3.56
N LEU A 248 15.47 0.28 4.63
CA LEU A 248 15.28 0.93 5.94
C LEU A 248 16.52 1.64 6.48
N PRO A 249 17.72 1.00 6.56
CA PRO A 249 18.86 1.63 7.22
C PRO A 249 19.31 2.93 6.58
N SER A 250 19.39 2.96 5.25
CA SER A 250 19.83 4.15 4.53
C SER A 250 18.75 5.23 4.52
N TRP A 251 17.49 4.83 4.29
CA TRP A 251 16.37 5.74 4.19
C TRP A 251 16.07 6.42 5.54
N MET A 252 15.90 5.66 6.61
CA MET A 252 15.63 6.22 7.94
C MET A 252 16.75 7.13 8.42
N LYS A 253 18.03 6.70 8.23
CA LYS A 253 19.17 7.51 8.60
C LYS A 253 19.13 8.90 7.96
N THR A 254 18.78 8.98 6.68
CA THR A 254 18.80 10.26 5.95
C THR A 254 17.57 11.10 6.24
N HIS A 255 16.37 10.51 6.24
CA HIS A 255 15.11 11.26 6.40
C HIS A 255 14.88 11.71 7.84
N VAL A 256 15.13 10.84 8.82
CA VAL A 256 15.00 11.23 10.24
C VAL A 256 16.00 12.32 10.63
N ARG A 257 17.25 12.25 10.13
CA ARG A 257 18.23 13.34 10.38
C ARG A 257 17.83 14.68 9.76
N ASN A 258 17.01 14.66 8.71
CA ASN A 258 16.45 15.87 8.11
C ASN A 258 15.11 16.28 8.72
N GLY A 259 14.70 15.67 9.84
CA GLY A 259 13.57 16.09 10.65
C GLY A 259 12.21 15.55 10.16
N LEU A 260 12.17 14.36 9.54
CA LEU A 260 10.90 13.73 9.19
C LEU A 260 10.12 13.36 10.47
N ASP A 261 8.89 13.87 10.57
CA ASP A 261 7.96 13.59 11.67
C ASP A 261 7.00 12.44 11.29
N PHE A 262 6.98 11.37 12.07
CA PHE A 262 6.05 10.25 11.95
C PHE A 262 6.07 9.38 13.22
N ASP A 263 5.10 8.48 13.35
CA ASP A 263 4.98 7.56 14.49
C ASP A 263 5.34 6.13 14.12
N ILE A 264 4.93 5.69 12.91
CA ILE A 264 5.01 4.32 12.44
C ILE A 264 5.87 4.24 11.18
N MET A 265 6.90 3.40 11.20
CA MET A 265 7.62 3.02 10.00
C MET A 265 6.88 1.86 9.33
N ALA A 266 6.31 2.10 8.16
CA ALA A 266 5.56 1.12 7.40
C ALA A 266 6.30 0.71 6.12
N ILE A 267 6.26 -0.58 5.78
CA ILE A 267 6.87 -1.05 4.53
C ILE A 267 5.97 -1.97 3.72
N SER A 268 6.15 -1.96 2.40
CA SER A 268 5.76 -3.07 1.54
C SER A 268 6.84 -4.14 1.57
N HIS A 269 6.43 -5.38 1.77
CA HIS A 269 7.34 -6.52 1.65
C HIS A 269 6.69 -7.70 0.94
N TYR A 270 7.08 -7.89 -0.30
CA TYR A 270 6.68 -9.03 -1.12
C TYR A 270 7.88 -9.98 -1.25
N HIS A 271 7.71 -11.25 -0.85
CA HIS A 271 8.77 -12.24 -0.93
C HIS A 271 9.42 -12.33 -2.32
N ALA A 272 8.61 -12.16 -3.36
CA ALA A 272 9.06 -12.26 -4.75
C ALA A 272 10.05 -11.16 -5.17
N TRP A 273 10.01 -9.99 -4.55
CA TRP A 273 10.71 -8.79 -5.06
C TRP A 273 11.60 -8.10 -4.06
N HIS A 274 11.34 -8.31 -2.76
CA HIS A 274 11.98 -7.54 -1.71
C HIS A 274 12.92 -8.42 -0.88
N SER A 275 14.07 -7.86 -0.54
CA SER A 275 15.04 -8.52 0.33
C SER A 275 15.03 -7.92 1.74
N MET A 276 15.51 -8.72 2.69
CA MET A 276 15.74 -8.27 4.07
C MET A 276 17.02 -7.43 4.22
N GLY A 277 17.85 -7.37 3.17
CA GLY A 277 19.16 -6.72 3.26
C GLY A 277 20.07 -7.40 4.26
N ASN A 278 20.52 -6.67 5.28
CA ASN A 278 21.36 -7.20 6.35
C ASN A 278 20.58 -7.74 7.56
N PHE A 279 19.25 -7.64 7.57
CA PHE A 279 18.43 -8.23 8.61
C PHE A 279 18.27 -9.73 8.35
N THR A 280 18.22 -10.52 9.42
CA THR A 280 18.10 -11.99 9.37
C THR A 280 16.72 -12.50 9.74
N SER A 281 15.89 -11.64 10.38
CA SER A 281 14.53 -11.94 10.83
C SER A 281 13.69 -10.67 10.93
N TRP A 282 12.38 -10.81 11.05
CA TRP A 282 11.50 -9.69 11.34
C TRP A 282 11.71 -9.14 12.75
N THR A 283 12.14 -9.97 13.69
CA THR A 283 12.57 -9.53 15.03
C THR A 283 13.71 -8.55 14.95
N ASP A 284 14.69 -8.78 14.08
CA ASP A 284 15.79 -7.83 13.86
C ASP A 284 15.28 -6.49 13.32
N VAL A 285 14.37 -6.51 12.32
CA VAL A 285 13.81 -5.31 11.72
C VAL A 285 13.04 -4.49 12.74
N VAL A 286 12.08 -5.11 13.43
CA VAL A 286 11.21 -4.45 14.41
C VAL A 286 12.04 -3.86 15.54
N SER A 287 12.95 -4.65 16.10
CA SER A 287 13.84 -4.23 17.18
C SER A 287 14.75 -3.10 16.75
N TRP A 288 15.28 -3.15 15.54
CA TRP A 288 16.15 -2.09 15.00
C TRP A 288 15.39 -0.77 14.85
N VAL A 289 14.18 -0.80 14.26
CA VAL A 289 13.34 0.39 14.10
C VAL A 289 12.99 1.00 15.47
N LYS A 290 12.56 0.15 16.42
CA LYS A 290 12.17 0.60 17.76
C LYS A 290 13.35 1.14 18.55
N ASN A 291 14.45 0.41 18.65
CA ASN A 291 15.57 0.76 19.50
C ASN A 291 16.40 1.93 18.93
N THR A 292 16.45 2.08 17.60
CA THR A 292 17.27 3.13 16.96
C THR A 292 16.53 4.46 16.83
N TYR A 293 15.20 4.39 16.56
CA TYR A 293 14.43 5.56 16.18
C TYR A 293 13.20 5.80 17.06
N ASP A 294 12.91 4.89 17.99
CA ASP A 294 11.70 4.92 18.83
C ASP A 294 10.41 5.03 17.98
N LYS A 295 10.35 4.25 16.90
CA LYS A 295 9.19 4.16 16.02
C LYS A 295 8.58 2.76 16.08
N ASP A 296 7.27 2.69 15.89
CA ASP A 296 6.58 1.43 15.71
C ASP A 296 6.77 0.94 14.27
N PHE A 297 6.53 -0.36 14.04
CA PHE A 297 6.76 -0.99 12.73
C PHE A 297 5.51 -1.72 12.23
N LEU A 298 5.18 -1.54 10.95
CA LEU A 298 4.01 -2.13 10.30
C LEU A 298 4.38 -2.67 8.92
N ILE A 299 3.94 -3.88 8.58
CA ILE A 299 3.86 -4.32 7.18
C ILE A 299 2.57 -3.77 6.57
N MET A 300 2.71 -2.84 5.63
CA MET A 300 1.58 -2.12 5.04
C MET A 300 1.14 -2.71 3.70
N GLU A 301 2.00 -3.53 3.08
CA GLU A 301 1.68 -4.32 1.89
C GLU A 301 2.44 -5.63 1.87
N THR A 302 1.73 -6.70 1.59
CA THR A 302 2.24 -8.02 1.21
C THR A 302 1.16 -8.78 0.46
N ALA A 303 1.54 -9.79 -0.30
CA ALA A 303 0.58 -10.67 -0.95
C ALA A 303 1.16 -12.09 -1.11
N GLN A 304 0.26 -13.07 -1.25
CA GLN A 304 0.59 -14.45 -1.58
C GLN A 304 -0.49 -15.07 -2.47
N LEU A 305 -0.07 -15.95 -3.35
CA LEU A 305 -0.95 -16.67 -4.27
C LEU A 305 -1.86 -17.67 -3.54
N PHE A 306 -3.14 -17.73 -3.93
CA PHE A 306 -4.01 -18.86 -3.57
C PHE A 306 -4.15 -19.88 -4.69
N ARG A 307 -3.67 -19.54 -5.90
CA ARG A 307 -3.64 -20.44 -7.07
C ARG A 307 -2.69 -19.93 -8.14
N THR A 308 -2.42 -20.75 -9.13
CA THR A 308 -1.77 -20.34 -10.38
C THR A 308 -2.80 -20.05 -11.47
N GLY A 309 -2.47 -19.09 -12.34
CA GLY A 309 -3.29 -18.68 -13.47
C GLY A 309 -4.50 -17.85 -13.09
N GLY A 310 -4.90 -17.04 -14.03
CA GLY A 310 -6.00 -16.09 -13.93
C GLY A 310 -7.29 -16.56 -14.58
N ASN A 311 -8.34 -15.77 -14.47
CA ASN A 311 -9.67 -15.98 -15.04
C ASN A 311 -10.04 -14.92 -16.09
N ASP A 312 -9.22 -13.90 -16.23
CA ASP A 312 -9.38 -12.87 -17.23
C ASP A 312 -8.22 -12.86 -18.26
N ALA A 313 -8.20 -11.85 -19.12
CA ALA A 313 -7.18 -11.76 -20.18
C ALA A 313 -5.91 -11.05 -19.73
N HIS A 314 -5.88 -10.50 -18.52
CA HIS A 314 -4.72 -9.80 -18.00
C HIS A 314 -3.71 -10.79 -17.42
N VAL A 315 -2.42 -10.49 -17.56
CA VAL A 315 -1.37 -11.37 -17.07
C VAL A 315 -1.14 -11.14 -15.58
N ASP A 316 -1.24 -12.21 -14.80
CA ASP A 316 -0.89 -12.17 -13.38
C ASP A 316 0.57 -11.76 -13.15
N ILE A 317 0.79 -10.85 -12.20
CA ILE A 317 2.13 -10.32 -11.91
C ILE A 317 3.00 -11.30 -11.09
N LEU A 318 2.37 -12.21 -10.33
CA LEU A 318 3.05 -13.28 -9.57
C LEU A 318 2.60 -14.65 -10.10
N GLY A 319 3.55 -15.58 -10.16
CA GLY A 319 3.34 -16.94 -10.64
C GLY A 319 3.96 -17.99 -9.71
N ILE A 320 3.97 -19.23 -10.19
CA ILE A 320 4.41 -20.42 -9.43
C ILE A 320 5.85 -20.31 -8.89
N ASP A 321 6.71 -19.57 -9.58
CA ASP A 321 8.12 -19.38 -9.19
C ASP A 321 8.26 -18.41 -7.99
N ASN A 322 7.16 -17.78 -7.58
CA ASN A 322 7.13 -16.80 -6.48
C ASN A 322 6.65 -17.39 -5.15
N ILE A 323 6.48 -18.71 -5.05
CA ILE A 323 6.09 -19.38 -3.82
C ILE A 323 7.33 -19.58 -2.95
N PRO A 324 7.33 -19.11 -1.68
CA PRO A 324 8.44 -19.33 -0.77
C PRO A 324 8.66 -20.82 -0.47
N ALA A 325 9.90 -21.19 -0.20
CA ALA A 325 10.21 -22.56 0.24
C ALA A 325 9.48 -22.89 1.55
N GLY A 326 8.96 -24.11 1.63
CA GLY A 326 8.24 -24.61 2.81
C GLY A 326 6.71 -24.54 2.67
N TYR A 327 6.18 -23.93 1.63
CA TYR A 327 4.75 -23.89 1.34
C TYR A 327 4.40 -24.73 0.11
N ASP A 328 3.13 -25.17 0.03
CA ASP A 328 2.66 -25.99 -1.09
C ASP A 328 2.83 -25.28 -2.42
N ASN A 329 3.39 -25.99 -3.40
CA ASN A 329 3.57 -25.54 -4.78
C ASN A 329 3.16 -26.69 -5.73
N PRO A 330 2.07 -26.55 -6.51
CA PRO A 330 1.32 -25.33 -6.80
C PRO A 330 0.52 -24.80 -5.59
N PRO A 331 0.32 -23.46 -5.53
CA PRO A 331 -0.33 -22.82 -4.40
C PRO A 331 -1.83 -23.16 -4.34
N THR A 332 -2.35 -23.12 -3.11
CA THR A 332 -3.76 -23.29 -2.76
C THR A 332 -4.21 -22.18 -1.81
N THR A 333 -5.47 -22.12 -1.49
CA THR A 333 -5.98 -21.19 -0.45
C THR A 333 -5.28 -21.43 0.90
N ASN A 334 -4.90 -22.70 1.19
CA ASN A 334 -4.11 -23.03 2.38
C ASN A 334 -2.68 -22.48 2.30
N THR A 335 -2.05 -22.52 1.13
CA THR A 335 -0.72 -21.90 0.92
C THR A 335 -0.74 -20.42 1.28
N GLN A 336 -1.75 -19.70 0.80
CA GLN A 336 -1.94 -18.29 1.11
C GLN A 336 -2.15 -18.07 2.61
N LYS A 337 -3.05 -18.83 3.21
CA LYS A 337 -3.38 -18.75 4.63
C LYS A 337 -2.16 -18.98 5.52
N GLU A 338 -1.46 -20.11 5.35
CA GLU A 338 -0.32 -20.48 6.19
C GLU A 338 0.83 -19.47 6.05
N TYR A 339 1.15 -19.04 4.83
CA TYR A 339 2.17 -18.02 4.63
C TYR A 339 1.85 -16.71 5.39
N LEU A 340 0.63 -16.22 5.26
CA LEU A 340 0.21 -14.97 5.90
C LEU A 340 0.15 -15.10 7.42
N LYS A 341 -0.33 -16.24 7.91
CA LYS A 341 -0.35 -16.56 9.35
C LYS A 341 1.06 -16.57 9.92
N ASP A 342 1.97 -17.32 9.31
CA ASP A 342 3.34 -17.43 9.80
C ASP A 342 4.05 -16.07 9.79
N PHE A 343 3.87 -15.30 8.73
CA PHE A 343 4.42 -13.95 8.62
C PHE A 343 3.84 -12.99 9.68
N ALA A 344 2.52 -13.00 9.86
CA ALA A 344 1.88 -12.14 10.85
C ALA A 344 2.22 -12.56 12.29
N GLN A 345 2.35 -13.87 12.56
CA GLN A 345 2.76 -14.37 13.88
C GLN A 345 4.20 -13.95 14.21
N GLU A 346 5.14 -14.06 13.26
CA GLU A 346 6.52 -13.60 13.47
C GLU A 346 6.56 -12.09 13.76
N LEU A 347 5.76 -11.27 13.05
CA LEU A 347 5.66 -9.84 13.31
C LEU A 347 5.06 -9.55 14.69
N TYR A 348 4.01 -10.26 15.09
CA TYR A 348 3.38 -10.11 16.40
C TYR A 348 4.39 -10.45 17.52
N ASP A 349 5.07 -11.58 17.41
CA ASP A 349 6.06 -12.04 18.39
C ASP A 349 7.26 -11.09 18.47
N ALA A 350 7.59 -10.42 17.37
CA ALA A 350 8.64 -9.40 17.32
C ALA A 350 8.21 -8.04 17.92
N GLY A 351 6.94 -7.83 18.23
CA GLY A 351 6.40 -6.55 18.69
C GLY A 351 6.06 -5.57 17.58
N GLY A 352 5.86 -6.06 16.35
CA GLY A 352 5.33 -5.27 15.23
C GLY A 352 3.86 -4.91 15.44
N LEU A 353 3.39 -3.85 14.77
CA LEU A 353 2.02 -3.37 14.92
C LEU A 353 1.00 -4.16 14.10
N GLY A 354 1.41 -4.87 13.05
CA GLY A 354 0.45 -5.59 12.23
C GLY A 354 0.92 -5.90 10.82
N LEU A 355 0.01 -6.52 10.08
CA LEU A 355 0.15 -6.87 8.68
C LEU A 355 -1.12 -6.50 7.90
N ILE A 356 -0.96 -5.69 6.84
CA ILE A 356 -2.00 -5.31 5.90
C ILE A 356 -1.75 -6.01 4.58
N TYR A 357 -2.72 -6.78 4.14
CA TYR A 357 -2.67 -7.48 2.86
C TYR A 357 -2.95 -6.52 1.69
N TRP A 358 -2.29 -6.71 0.55
CA TRP A 358 -2.51 -5.93 -0.65
C TRP A 358 -3.32 -6.71 -1.68
N GLY A 359 -4.40 -6.10 -2.18
CA GLY A 359 -5.18 -6.65 -3.28
C GLY A 359 -6.11 -7.81 -2.88
N GLY A 360 -6.53 -7.88 -1.62
CA GLY A 360 -7.48 -8.91 -1.17
C GLY A 360 -8.81 -8.86 -1.92
N GLU A 361 -9.23 -7.69 -2.37
CA GLU A 361 -10.45 -7.45 -3.13
C GLU A 361 -10.27 -7.48 -4.67
N TRP A 362 -9.05 -7.60 -5.18
CA TRP A 362 -8.74 -7.47 -6.60
C TRP A 362 -9.12 -8.70 -7.42
N VAL A 363 -10.42 -8.96 -7.51
CA VAL A 363 -10.96 -10.09 -8.29
C VAL A 363 -10.85 -9.85 -9.79
N GLY A 364 -10.79 -10.94 -10.57
CA GLY A 364 -10.73 -10.87 -12.04
C GLY A 364 -12.01 -10.34 -12.66
N SER A 365 -11.88 -9.55 -13.71
CA SER A 365 -13.00 -9.05 -14.51
C SER A 365 -12.53 -8.72 -15.93
N ASN A 366 -13.20 -9.26 -16.94
CA ASN A 366 -12.88 -8.96 -18.34
C ASN A 366 -13.39 -7.57 -18.80
N THR A 367 -14.12 -6.86 -17.98
CA THR A 367 -14.74 -5.57 -18.33
C THR A 367 -14.23 -4.41 -17.50
N LEU A 368 -13.67 -4.68 -16.33
CA LEU A 368 -13.19 -3.67 -15.41
C LEU A 368 -11.72 -3.35 -15.70
N ILE A 369 -11.40 -2.07 -15.77
CA ILE A 369 -10.04 -1.58 -15.85
C ILE A 369 -9.65 -1.08 -14.46
N PHE A 370 -8.61 -1.69 -13.89
CA PHE A 370 -8.03 -1.18 -12.66
C PHE A 370 -7.11 0.01 -12.97
N PRO A 371 -7.11 1.05 -12.15
CA PRO A 371 -6.43 2.31 -12.46
C PRO A 371 -4.91 2.23 -12.64
N ASP A 372 -4.28 1.22 -12.08
CA ASP A 372 -2.84 0.98 -12.18
C ASP A 372 -2.45 -0.02 -13.29
N GLN A 373 -3.40 -0.38 -14.17
CA GLN A 373 -3.19 -1.38 -15.20
C GLN A 373 -3.61 -0.89 -16.58
N TYR A 374 -2.95 -1.44 -17.60
CA TYR A 374 -3.36 -1.27 -18.99
C TYR A 374 -4.30 -2.41 -19.40
N GLY A 375 -5.52 -2.06 -19.80
CA GLY A 375 -6.51 -3.01 -20.29
C GLY A 375 -7.40 -3.57 -19.18
N ALA A 376 -8.45 -4.28 -19.61
CA ALA A 376 -9.39 -4.91 -18.70
C ALA A 376 -8.80 -6.16 -18.06
N GLY A 377 -9.15 -6.42 -16.82
CA GLY A 377 -8.70 -7.55 -16.04
C GLY A 377 -7.89 -7.15 -14.83
N SER A 378 -7.49 -8.12 -14.01
CA SER A 378 -6.71 -7.93 -12.80
C SER A 378 -5.41 -8.71 -12.85
N SER A 379 -4.27 -8.04 -12.75
CA SER A 379 -2.97 -8.71 -12.58
C SER A 379 -2.78 -9.32 -11.19
N TRP A 380 -3.78 -9.19 -10.32
CA TRP A 380 -3.76 -9.61 -8.91
C TRP A 380 -4.83 -10.64 -8.57
N GLU A 381 -5.67 -11.07 -9.50
CA GLU A 381 -6.82 -11.91 -9.21
C GLU A 381 -6.47 -13.26 -8.55
N ASN A 382 -5.29 -13.81 -8.85
CA ASN A 382 -4.79 -15.05 -8.25
C ASN A 382 -4.27 -14.88 -6.80
N LYS A 383 -4.41 -13.70 -6.23
CA LYS A 383 -4.05 -13.32 -4.86
C LYS A 383 -5.23 -12.78 -4.05
N ALA A 384 -6.39 -12.52 -4.69
CA ALA A 384 -7.58 -12.03 -4.01
C ALA A 384 -8.06 -13.01 -2.93
N PHE A 385 -8.78 -12.52 -1.92
CA PHE A 385 -9.46 -13.37 -0.92
C PHE A 385 -10.79 -13.93 -1.41
N TRP A 386 -11.27 -13.45 -2.55
CA TRP A 386 -12.43 -13.99 -3.26
C TRP A 386 -11.98 -14.73 -4.52
N ASP A 387 -12.58 -15.90 -4.74
CA ASP A 387 -12.30 -16.72 -5.90
C ASP A 387 -12.88 -16.10 -7.20
N PHE A 388 -12.70 -16.78 -8.32
CA PHE A 388 -13.19 -16.34 -9.63
C PHE A 388 -14.71 -16.35 -9.81
N ASN A 389 -15.47 -16.81 -8.80
CA ASN A 389 -16.91 -16.69 -8.70
C ASN A 389 -17.32 -15.66 -7.65
N TYR A 390 -16.35 -14.88 -7.16
CA TYR A 390 -16.50 -13.86 -6.13
C TYR A 390 -16.95 -14.44 -4.77
N ASN A 391 -16.64 -15.71 -4.48
CA ASN A 391 -16.85 -16.31 -3.16
C ASN A 391 -15.57 -16.14 -2.32
N LEU A 392 -15.76 -15.67 -1.09
CA LEU A 392 -14.69 -15.62 -0.10
C LEU A 392 -14.16 -17.04 0.14
N HIS A 393 -12.85 -17.20 0.20
CA HIS A 393 -12.19 -18.48 0.43
C HIS A 393 -11.30 -18.47 1.68
N ASP A 394 -10.87 -19.66 2.11
CA ASP A 394 -10.19 -19.89 3.38
C ASP A 394 -8.85 -19.13 3.54
N GLY A 395 -8.28 -18.60 2.47
CA GLY A 395 -7.08 -17.78 2.54
C GLY A 395 -7.20 -16.57 3.49
N VAL A 396 -8.42 -16.03 3.65
CA VAL A 396 -8.71 -14.91 4.56
C VAL A 396 -8.53 -15.28 6.04
N ASN A 397 -8.64 -16.55 6.42
CA ASN A 397 -8.70 -17.01 7.82
C ASN A 397 -7.39 -16.84 8.59
N TRP A 398 -6.28 -16.49 7.92
CA TRP A 398 -5.02 -16.18 8.62
C TRP A 398 -5.21 -15.15 9.74
N MET A 399 -6.15 -14.21 9.59
CA MET A 399 -6.40 -13.14 10.56
C MET A 399 -6.98 -13.66 11.88
N ASN A 400 -7.70 -14.78 11.86
CA ASN A 400 -8.26 -15.42 13.05
C ASN A 400 -7.26 -16.40 13.73
N GLU A 401 -6.19 -16.79 13.02
CA GLU A 401 -5.28 -17.83 13.49
C GLU A 401 -4.03 -17.28 14.22
N ILE A 402 -3.90 -15.96 14.34
CA ILE A 402 -2.82 -15.32 15.09
C ILE A 402 -3.07 -15.50 16.60
N VAL A 403 -2.08 -16.09 17.27
CA VAL A 403 -2.13 -16.28 18.73
C VAL A 403 -1.59 -15.05 19.42
N GLU A 404 -2.50 -14.19 19.87
CA GLU A 404 -2.19 -13.00 20.67
C GLU A 404 -2.07 -13.37 22.14
N GLN A 405 -0.88 -13.14 22.74
CA GLN A 405 -0.57 -13.49 24.14
C GLN A 405 -0.66 -12.26 25.06
#